data_f74bbd9215012d23911d9e1918e25546
#
_entry.id   f74bbd9215012d23911d9e1918e25546
#
_cell.length_a   1.000
_cell.length_b   1.000
_cell.length_c   1.000
_cell.angle_alpha   90.00
_cell.angle_beta   90.00
_cell.angle_gamma   90.00
#
_symmetry.space_group_name_H-M   'P 1'
#
loop_
_entity.id
_entity.type
_entity.pdbx_description
1 polymer ?
#
loop_
_entity_poly.entity_id
_entity_poly.type
_entity_poly.pdbx_seq_one_letter_code
_entity_poly.pdbx_strand_id
1 'polypeptide(L)'
;MKNLVKISLVLAAAALTLSGCNCFKKMGKKQDEVTYSCTPKVLTLNNGVVSADITVNFPAAYFNKKATLRLTPVIVFEGGEVAGTPKYVQGEKVNDNYTVISADNGGTYTQHVEFPYDDRMEQSELRVLIESKCNGASEYVMFNAATGKPVTKEEAAVLANPKSAEAMALRAQCGVFIAEGVNTMQKDFNFGDAAATAANNYKRTTNQVDKAEILYKINSSVVNQKALKENEQLSEFEKTAVANKENDRIAQSLYVNGYASPDGPEKFNDKLASARSETGRKAVEKILAEYGF
;
A
#
# COMPACT_ATOMS: atom_id res chain seq x y z
N MET A 1 -49.15 -11.64 -7.55
CA MET A 1 -49.23 -10.56 -8.54
C MET A 1 -47.83 -10.03 -8.73
N LYS A 2 -47.23 -10.33 -9.88
CA LYS A 2 -45.83 -10.04 -10.21
C LYS A 2 -45.77 -8.63 -10.83
N ASN A 3 -45.20 -7.67 -10.13
CA ASN A 3 -44.89 -6.37 -10.73
C ASN A 3 -43.54 -6.47 -11.44
N LEU A 4 -43.58 -6.70 -12.73
CA LEU A 4 -42.44 -6.49 -13.64
C LEU A 4 -42.24 -4.97 -13.77
N VAL A 5 -41.21 -4.45 -13.15
CA VAL A 5 -40.71 -3.13 -13.49
C VAL A 5 -40.01 -3.25 -14.85
N LYS A 6 -40.66 -2.83 -15.88
CA LYS A 6 -40.07 -2.63 -17.22
C LYS A 6 -39.21 -1.38 -17.15
N ILE A 7 -37.90 -1.58 -17.02
CA ILE A 7 -36.92 -0.50 -17.28
C ILE A 7 -36.90 -0.34 -18.81
N SER A 8 -37.59 0.64 -19.29
CA SER A 8 -37.51 1.09 -20.70
C SER A 8 -36.14 1.74 -20.90
N LEU A 9 -35.26 1.00 -21.55
CA LEU A 9 -33.98 1.53 -22.04
C LEU A 9 -34.34 2.42 -23.25
N VAL A 10 -34.40 3.72 -23.03
CA VAL A 10 -34.50 4.70 -24.10
C VAL A 10 -33.13 4.77 -24.78
N LEU A 11 -32.98 4.07 -25.89
CA LEU A 11 -31.88 4.26 -26.82
C LEU A 11 -32.03 5.64 -27.47
N ALA A 12 -31.49 6.67 -26.88
CA ALA A 12 -31.24 7.93 -27.57
C ALA A 12 -29.96 7.73 -28.40
N ALA A 13 -30.12 7.35 -29.65
CA ALA A 13 -29.05 7.43 -30.64
C ALA A 13 -28.75 8.92 -30.91
N ALA A 14 -28.04 9.55 -29.97
CA ALA A 14 -27.54 10.90 -30.15
C ALA A 14 -26.41 10.86 -31.18
N ALA A 15 -26.62 11.55 -32.30
CA ALA A 15 -25.59 11.82 -33.27
C ALA A 15 -24.48 12.63 -32.57
N LEU A 16 -23.40 11.95 -32.14
CA LEU A 16 -22.20 12.57 -31.58
C LEU A 16 -21.58 13.47 -32.66
N THR A 17 -21.99 14.73 -32.65
CA THR A 17 -21.27 15.77 -33.39
C THR A 17 -19.90 15.91 -32.78
N LEU A 18 -18.86 15.70 -33.57
CA LEU A 18 -17.44 15.69 -33.21
C LEU A 18 -16.89 17.03 -32.68
N SER A 19 -17.73 17.90 -32.14
CA SER A 19 -17.31 19.19 -31.55
C SER A 19 -16.47 19.06 -30.26
N GLY A 20 -16.39 17.85 -29.69
CA GLY A 20 -15.62 17.56 -28.48
C GLY A 20 -14.14 17.16 -28.70
N CYS A 21 -13.71 17.02 -29.97
CA CYS A 21 -12.42 16.39 -30.29
C CYS A 21 -11.18 17.05 -29.68
N ASN A 22 -11.17 18.35 -29.45
CA ASN A 22 -9.99 19.03 -28.87
C ASN A 22 -9.79 18.78 -27.38
N CYS A 23 -10.84 18.56 -26.62
CA CYS A 23 -10.80 18.29 -25.20
C CYS A 23 -10.14 16.94 -24.93
N PHE A 24 -10.57 15.91 -25.62
CA PHE A 24 -10.08 14.54 -25.47
C PHE A 24 -8.68 14.35 -26.07
N LYS A 25 -8.37 15.04 -27.17
CA LYS A 25 -7.09 14.88 -27.86
C LYS A 25 -5.88 15.22 -26.98
N LYS A 26 -6.02 16.22 -26.12
CA LYS A 26 -4.95 16.61 -25.18
C LYS A 26 -4.79 15.57 -24.09
N MET A 27 -5.88 15.11 -23.49
CA MET A 27 -5.89 14.11 -22.42
C MET A 27 -5.38 12.76 -22.93
N GLY A 28 -5.84 12.30 -24.08
CA GLY A 28 -5.40 11.02 -24.65
C GLY A 28 -3.89 10.97 -24.98
N LYS A 29 -3.29 12.09 -25.34
CA LYS A 29 -1.84 12.14 -25.63
C LYS A 29 -0.95 11.96 -24.41
N LYS A 30 -1.47 12.22 -23.19
CA LYS A 30 -0.76 12.15 -21.93
C LYS A 30 -1.36 11.11 -20.98
N GLN A 31 -2.16 10.21 -21.51
CA GLN A 31 -2.80 9.17 -20.71
C GLN A 31 -1.77 8.27 -20.03
N ASP A 32 -0.67 8.00 -20.71
CA ASP A 32 0.44 7.17 -20.20
C ASP A 32 1.22 7.85 -19.06
N GLU A 33 1.09 9.17 -18.90
CA GLU A 33 1.73 9.93 -17.81
C GLU A 33 0.84 9.94 -16.54
N VAL A 34 -0.43 9.54 -16.62
CA VAL A 34 -1.32 9.45 -15.44
C VAL A 34 -0.94 8.21 -14.63
N THR A 35 -0.69 8.40 -13.36
CA THR A 35 -0.35 7.27 -12.48
C THR A 35 -1.48 6.93 -11.54
N TYR A 36 -1.64 5.64 -11.32
CA TYR A 36 -2.67 5.07 -10.45
C TYR A 36 -2.01 4.23 -9.38
N SER A 37 -2.54 4.29 -8.18
CA SER A 37 -2.11 3.42 -7.08
C SER A 37 -3.29 2.99 -6.23
N CYS A 38 -3.13 1.87 -5.55
CA CYS A 38 -4.14 1.28 -4.69
C CYS A 38 -3.54 0.92 -3.33
N THR A 39 -4.29 1.15 -2.29
CA THR A 39 -3.95 0.71 -0.95
C THR A 39 -5.16 -0.01 -0.34
N PRO A 40 -5.03 -1.29 0.05
CA PRO A 40 -3.85 -2.15 -0.09
C PRO A 40 -3.57 -2.53 -1.56
N LYS A 41 -2.33 -2.95 -1.87
CA LYS A 41 -1.95 -3.39 -3.24
C LYS A 41 -2.63 -4.69 -3.67
N VAL A 42 -2.94 -5.55 -2.71
CA VAL A 42 -3.77 -6.74 -2.89
C VAL A 42 -5.05 -6.46 -2.13
N LEU A 43 -6.18 -6.55 -2.80
CA LEU A 43 -7.48 -6.30 -2.20
C LEU A 43 -7.72 -7.28 -1.04
N THR A 44 -8.33 -6.83 0.03
CA THR A 44 -8.61 -7.64 1.21
C THR A 44 -10.10 -7.70 1.49
N LEU A 45 -10.57 -8.91 1.81
CA LEU A 45 -11.92 -9.14 2.28
C LEU A 45 -12.00 -8.88 3.78
N ASN A 46 -12.89 -7.98 4.18
CA ASN A 46 -13.20 -7.67 5.58
C ASN A 46 -14.72 -7.70 5.78
N ASN A 47 -15.20 -8.61 6.62
CA ASN A 47 -16.64 -8.71 6.96
C ASN A 47 -17.58 -8.72 5.75
N GLY A 48 -17.23 -9.44 4.68
CA GLY A 48 -18.04 -9.52 3.47
C GLY A 48 -17.93 -8.33 2.53
N VAL A 49 -17.01 -7.40 2.79
CA VAL A 49 -16.76 -6.22 1.96
C VAL A 49 -15.30 -6.18 1.52
N VAL A 50 -15.07 -5.87 0.27
CA VAL A 50 -13.75 -5.60 -0.31
C VAL A 50 -13.58 -4.09 -0.41
N SER A 51 -12.58 -3.53 0.24
CA SER A 51 -12.33 -2.09 0.25
C SER A 51 -10.93 -1.73 -0.21
N ALA A 52 -10.79 -0.54 -0.80
CA ALA A 52 -9.51 0.01 -1.22
C ALA A 52 -9.55 1.54 -1.32
N ASP A 53 -8.38 2.15 -1.14
CA ASP A 53 -8.15 3.55 -1.47
C ASP A 53 -7.43 3.65 -2.81
N ILE A 54 -8.06 4.27 -3.80
CA ILE A 54 -7.51 4.48 -5.13
C ILE A 54 -7.02 5.92 -5.22
N THR A 55 -5.75 6.10 -5.55
CA THR A 55 -5.16 7.42 -5.79
C THR A 55 -4.78 7.56 -7.27
N VAL A 56 -5.20 8.67 -7.87
CA VAL A 56 -4.91 9.03 -9.26
C VAL A 56 -4.11 10.33 -9.27
N ASN A 57 -2.94 10.32 -9.90
CA ASN A 57 -2.13 11.51 -10.09
C ASN A 57 -2.19 11.95 -11.55
N PHE A 58 -2.72 13.12 -11.78
CA PHE A 58 -2.81 13.75 -13.08
C PHE A 58 -1.60 14.65 -13.31
N PRO A 59 -0.79 14.43 -14.35
CA PRO A 59 0.37 15.26 -14.61
C PRO A 59 -0.01 16.67 -15.08
N ALA A 60 0.94 17.58 -15.02
CA ALA A 60 0.81 18.92 -15.55
C ALA A 60 0.42 18.90 -17.05
N ALA A 61 -0.45 19.80 -17.43
CA ALA A 61 -0.96 19.93 -18.79
C ALA A 61 -1.76 18.71 -19.34
N TYR A 62 -2.15 17.76 -18.48
CA TYR A 62 -3.06 16.67 -18.84
C TYR A 62 -4.50 17.15 -18.94
N PHE A 63 -4.99 17.75 -17.88
CA PHE A 63 -6.41 18.08 -17.73
C PHE A 63 -6.85 19.23 -18.64
N ASN A 64 -8.08 19.17 -19.15
CA ASN A 64 -8.69 20.29 -19.87
C ASN A 64 -9.51 21.14 -18.90
N LYS A 65 -9.32 22.46 -18.93
CA LYS A 65 -10.03 23.42 -18.05
C LYS A 65 -11.56 23.30 -18.11
N LYS A 66 -12.10 22.77 -19.19
CA LYS A 66 -13.54 22.62 -19.47
C LYS A 66 -14.02 21.17 -19.42
N ALA A 67 -13.20 20.22 -18.95
CA ALA A 67 -13.57 18.82 -18.90
C ALA A 67 -14.04 18.40 -17.50
N THR A 68 -14.94 17.43 -17.46
CA THR A 68 -15.26 16.64 -16.28
C THR A 68 -14.91 15.18 -16.58
N LEU A 69 -14.19 14.53 -15.67
CA LEU A 69 -13.98 13.09 -15.71
C LEU A 69 -14.90 12.39 -14.70
N ARG A 70 -15.46 11.28 -15.11
CA ARG A 70 -16.11 10.29 -14.26
C ARG A 70 -15.18 9.10 -14.14
N LEU A 71 -14.82 8.77 -12.92
CA LEU A 71 -13.93 7.67 -12.56
C LEU A 71 -14.77 6.60 -11.87
N THR A 72 -15.00 5.47 -12.56
CA THR A 72 -15.81 4.37 -12.03
C THR A 72 -14.90 3.19 -11.73
N PRO A 73 -14.64 2.87 -10.44
CA PRO A 73 -13.93 1.67 -10.09
C PRO A 73 -14.81 0.44 -10.35
N VAL A 74 -14.21 -0.60 -10.91
CA VAL A 74 -14.91 -1.87 -11.21
C VAL A 74 -14.02 -3.04 -10.82
N ILE A 75 -14.58 -4.05 -10.16
CA ILE A 75 -13.93 -5.35 -10.01
C ILE A 75 -14.46 -6.24 -11.14
N VAL A 76 -13.54 -6.70 -11.99
CA VAL A 76 -13.83 -7.56 -13.13
C VAL A 76 -13.36 -8.97 -12.80
N PHE A 77 -14.21 -9.97 -13.00
CA PHE A 77 -13.93 -11.38 -12.79
C PHE A 77 -14.55 -12.23 -13.91
N GLU A 78 -14.25 -13.51 -13.94
CA GLU A 78 -14.83 -14.40 -14.95
C GLU A 78 -16.37 -14.39 -14.88
N GLY A 79 -16.99 -14.05 -16.00
CA GLY A 79 -18.44 -14.02 -16.15
C GLY A 79 -19.15 -12.79 -15.57
N GLY A 80 -18.42 -11.74 -15.14
CA GLY A 80 -19.07 -10.53 -14.67
C GLY A 80 -18.17 -9.41 -14.14
N GLU A 81 -18.82 -8.39 -13.63
CA GLU A 81 -18.18 -7.27 -12.95
C GLU A 81 -19.07 -6.71 -11.84
N VAL A 82 -18.45 -6.07 -10.85
CA VAL A 82 -19.15 -5.25 -9.86
C VAL A 82 -18.58 -3.84 -9.92
N ALA A 83 -19.45 -2.86 -10.20
CA ALA A 83 -19.07 -1.46 -10.24
C ALA A 83 -19.25 -0.81 -8.87
N GLY A 84 -18.24 -0.07 -8.44
CA GLY A 84 -18.31 0.81 -7.28
C GLY A 84 -18.98 2.15 -7.63
N THR A 85 -19.10 3.01 -6.62
CA THR A 85 -19.67 4.34 -6.78
C THR A 85 -18.76 5.22 -7.64
N PRO A 86 -19.25 5.76 -8.76
CA PRO A 86 -18.45 6.66 -9.59
C PRO A 86 -18.15 7.98 -8.85
N LYS A 87 -16.98 8.52 -9.08
CA LYS A 87 -16.54 9.82 -8.57
C LYS A 87 -16.14 10.73 -9.73
N TYR A 88 -16.15 12.02 -9.45
CA TYR A 88 -15.96 13.02 -10.49
C TYR A 88 -14.84 13.98 -10.12
N VAL A 89 -14.07 14.38 -11.12
CA VAL A 89 -13.09 15.47 -11.04
C VAL A 89 -13.32 16.43 -12.21
N GLN A 90 -13.00 17.69 -12.02
CA GLN A 90 -13.31 18.73 -13.01
C GLN A 90 -12.13 19.67 -13.23
N GLY A 91 -12.11 20.30 -14.39
CA GLY A 91 -11.22 21.40 -14.69
C GLY A 91 -11.70 22.73 -14.11
N GLU A 92 -10.82 23.70 -14.07
CA GLU A 92 -10.98 25.00 -13.38
C GLU A 92 -12.15 25.85 -13.93
N LYS A 93 -12.63 25.58 -15.15
CA LYS A 93 -13.74 26.29 -15.81
C LYS A 93 -15.05 25.53 -15.79
N VAL A 94 -15.15 24.48 -15.02
CA VAL A 94 -16.39 23.73 -14.78
C VAL A 94 -16.93 24.06 -13.39
N ASN A 95 -18.23 24.25 -13.25
CA ASN A 95 -18.88 24.70 -12.01
C ASN A 95 -19.81 23.63 -11.41
N ASP A 96 -19.39 22.35 -11.47
CA ASP A 96 -20.21 21.20 -11.01
C ASP A 96 -19.90 20.79 -9.56
N ASN A 97 -19.12 21.57 -8.79
CA ASN A 97 -18.71 21.30 -7.40
C ASN A 97 -17.93 19.99 -7.19
N TYR A 98 -17.24 19.50 -8.20
CA TYR A 98 -16.34 18.35 -8.07
C TYR A 98 -14.92 18.79 -7.68
N THR A 99 -14.06 17.82 -7.35
CA THR A 99 -12.64 18.09 -7.09
C THR A 99 -11.99 18.71 -8.33
N VAL A 100 -11.41 19.89 -8.17
CA VAL A 100 -10.77 20.63 -9.27
C VAL A 100 -9.35 20.09 -9.47
N ILE A 101 -9.02 19.72 -10.72
CA ILE A 101 -7.67 19.36 -11.15
C ILE A 101 -7.14 20.50 -12.02
N SER A 102 -5.98 21.05 -11.65
CA SER A 102 -5.38 22.15 -12.40
C SER A 102 -4.91 21.66 -13.78
N ALA A 103 -5.31 22.41 -14.80
CA ALA A 103 -4.87 22.12 -16.16
C ALA A 103 -3.38 22.43 -16.36
N ASP A 104 -2.83 23.35 -15.59
CA ASP A 104 -1.45 23.80 -15.74
C ASP A 104 -0.49 23.00 -14.83
N ASN A 105 -0.93 22.67 -13.60
CA ASN A 105 -0.09 22.02 -12.59
C ASN A 105 -0.42 20.53 -12.38
N GLY A 106 -1.55 20.05 -12.91
CA GLY A 106 -2.06 18.71 -12.58
C GLY A 106 -2.67 18.67 -11.17
N GLY A 107 -2.71 17.50 -10.58
CA GLY A 107 -3.23 17.30 -9.23
C GLY A 107 -3.43 15.84 -8.89
N THR A 108 -3.67 15.59 -7.61
CA THR A 108 -3.92 14.24 -7.07
C THR A 108 -5.36 14.14 -6.61
N TYR A 109 -5.97 12.99 -6.86
CA TYR A 109 -7.28 12.65 -6.40
C TYR A 109 -7.27 11.28 -5.74
N THR A 110 -7.87 11.15 -4.55
CA THR A 110 -8.00 9.88 -3.83
C THR A 110 -9.48 9.61 -3.54
N GLN A 111 -9.89 8.36 -3.72
CA GLN A 111 -11.22 7.90 -3.34
C GLN A 111 -11.17 6.57 -2.60
N HIS A 112 -11.97 6.45 -1.55
CA HIS A 112 -12.28 5.19 -0.91
C HIS A 112 -13.39 4.49 -1.68
N VAL A 113 -13.23 3.18 -1.91
CA VAL A 113 -14.21 2.34 -2.60
C VAL A 113 -14.50 1.09 -1.81
N GLU A 114 -15.75 0.66 -1.86
CA GLU A 114 -16.22 -0.57 -1.22
C GLU A 114 -17.06 -1.38 -2.22
N PHE A 115 -16.87 -2.69 -2.20
CA PHE A 115 -17.60 -3.64 -3.02
C PHE A 115 -18.14 -4.75 -2.14
N PRO A 116 -19.43 -5.11 -2.27
CA PRO A 116 -19.94 -6.34 -1.68
C PRO A 116 -19.14 -7.52 -2.26
N TYR A 117 -18.65 -8.41 -1.41
CA TYR A 117 -17.87 -9.55 -1.87
C TYR A 117 -18.73 -10.57 -2.65
N ASP A 118 -18.15 -11.08 -3.71
CA ASP A 118 -18.66 -12.22 -4.48
C ASP A 118 -17.51 -13.24 -4.61
N ASP A 119 -17.79 -14.53 -4.46
CA ASP A 119 -16.77 -15.60 -4.47
C ASP A 119 -15.91 -15.60 -5.73
N ARG A 120 -16.47 -15.12 -6.86
CA ARG A 120 -15.73 -14.98 -8.12
C ARG A 120 -14.64 -13.90 -8.09
N MET A 121 -14.64 -13.04 -7.06
CA MET A 121 -13.63 -11.98 -6.92
C MET A 121 -12.26 -12.50 -6.46
N GLU A 122 -12.13 -13.76 -6.07
CA GLU A 122 -10.83 -14.37 -5.75
C GLU A 122 -9.86 -14.29 -6.95
N GLN A 123 -10.38 -14.45 -8.15
CA GLN A 123 -9.65 -14.27 -9.41
C GLN A 123 -10.24 -13.08 -10.14
N SER A 124 -9.85 -11.90 -9.76
CA SER A 124 -10.41 -10.66 -10.29
C SER A 124 -9.33 -9.60 -10.50
N GLU A 125 -9.72 -8.51 -11.14
CA GLU A 125 -8.91 -7.32 -11.31
C GLU A 125 -9.71 -6.09 -10.92
N LEU A 126 -9.13 -5.22 -10.11
CA LEU A 126 -9.66 -3.89 -9.90
C LEU A 126 -9.20 -2.99 -11.03
N ARG A 127 -10.15 -2.39 -11.71
CA ARG A 127 -9.92 -1.44 -12.81
C ARG A 127 -10.67 -0.14 -12.56
N VAL A 128 -10.22 0.95 -13.16
CA VAL A 128 -10.94 2.22 -13.17
C VAL A 128 -11.32 2.56 -14.60
N LEU A 129 -12.62 2.62 -14.86
CA LEU A 129 -13.17 3.13 -16.12
C LEU A 129 -13.14 4.66 -16.10
N ILE A 130 -12.68 5.24 -17.19
CA ILE A 130 -12.54 6.69 -17.35
C ILE A 130 -13.50 7.14 -18.42
N GLU A 131 -14.39 8.04 -18.04
CA GLU A 131 -15.31 8.69 -18.95
C GLU A 131 -15.14 10.20 -18.83
N SER A 132 -15.18 10.89 -19.95
CA SER A 132 -15.01 12.34 -19.98
C SER A 132 -16.16 13.03 -20.67
N LYS A 133 -16.52 14.18 -20.13
CA LYS A 133 -17.48 15.11 -20.74
C LYS A 133 -16.81 16.48 -20.85
N CYS A 134 -16.89 17.08 -22.02
CA CYS A 134 -16.45 18.46 -22.22
C CYS A 134 -17.61 19.44 -22.06
N ASN A 135 -17.32 20.67 -21.67
CA ASN A 135 -18.31 21.72 -21.50
C ASN A 135 -19.20 21.86 -22.76
N GLY A 136 -20.51 21.80 -22.57
CA GLY A 136 -21.51 21.83 -23.62
C GLY A 136 -21.89 20.47 -24.22
N ALA A 137 -21.20 19.38 -23.83
CA ALA A 137 -21.65 18.03 -24.18
C ALA A 137 -22.71 17.54 -23.19
N SER A 138 -23.71 16.81 -23.67
CA SER A 138 -24.75 16.20 -22.83
C SER A 138 -24.29 14.88 -22.20
N GLU A 139 -23.39 14.16 -22.86
CA GLU A 139 -23.03 12.79 -22.51
C GLU A 139 -21.54 12.62 -22.19
N TYR A 140 -21.26 11.64 -21.34
CA TYR A 140 -19.90 11.17 -21.09
C TYR A 140 -19.48 10.21 -22.19
N VAL A 141 -18.23 10.31 -22.59
CA VAL A 141 -17.59 9.42 -23.57
C VAL A 141 -16.52 8.61 -22.83
N MET A 142 -16.60 7.30 -22.95
CA MET A 142 -15.63 6.38 -22.35
C MET A 142 -14.32 6.42 -23.11
N PHE A 143 -13.21 6.30 -22.37
CA PHE A 143 -11.89 6.11 -22.93
C PHE A 143 -11.51 4.64 -22.95
N ASN A 144 -10.91 4.22 -24.03
CA ASN A 144 -10.18 2.96 -24.06
C ASN A 144 -8.77 3.23 -23.49
N ALA A 145 -8.51 2.71 -22.29
CA ALA A 145 -7.24 2.95 -21.59
C ALA A 145 -6.03 2.37 -22.33
N ALA A 146 -6.22 1.24 -23.03
CA ALA A 146 -5.16 0.60 -23.80
C ALA A 146 -4.70 1.44 -25.02
N THR A 147 -5.59 2.23 -25.60
CA THR A 147 -5.29 3.04 -26.79
C THR A 147 -5.16 4.52 -26.52
N GLY A 148 -5.56 4.99 -25.33
CA GLY A 148 -5.64 6.41 -24.97
C GLY A 148 -6.66 7.21 -25.79
N LYS A 149 -7.62 6.54 -26.45
CA LYS A 149 -8.59 7.17 -27.36
C LYS A 149 -10.02 7.00 -26.83
N PRO A 150 -10.92 7.92 -27.17
CA PRO A 150 -12.35 7.71 -26.94
C PRO A 150 -12.80 6.45 -27.69
N VAL A 151 -13.72 5.70 -27.10
CA VAL A 151 -14.39 4.57 -27.77
C VAL A 151 -15.13 5.03 -29.01
N THR A 152 -15.05 4.23 -30.07
CA THR A 152 -15.76 4.49 -31.33
C THR A 152 -17.29 4.25 -31.19
N LYS A 153 -18.05 4.60 -32.20
CA LYS A 153 -19.48 4.33 -32.18
C LYS A 153 -19.80 2.84 -32.20
N GLU A 154 -18.99 2.08 -32.91
CA GLU A 154 -19.07 0.63 -33.02
C GLU A 154 -18.77 -0.02 -31.66
N GLU A 155 -17.69 0.41 -31.01
CA GLU A 155 -17.35 -0.03 -29.67
C GLU A 155 -18.41 0.35 -28.63
N ALA A 156 -18.96 1.54 -28.71
CA ALA A 156 -20.08 1.98 -27.86
C ALA A 156 -21.33 1.13 -28.04
N ALA A 157 -21.62 0.68 -29.28
CA ALA A 157 -22.70 -0.24 -29.54
C ALA A 157 -22.47 -1.63 -28.92
N VAL A 158 -21.23 -2.13 -28.93
CA VAL A 158 -20.85 -3.37 -28.24
C VAL A 158 -21.04 -3.21 -26.72
N LEU A 159 -20.59 -2.10 -26.15
CA LEU A 159 -20.70 -1.81 -24.72
C LEU A 159 -22.14 -1.63 -24.23
N ALA A 160 -23.08 -1.36 -25.15
CA ALA A 160 -24.51 -1.27 -24.83
C ALA A 160 -25.13 -2.63 -24.41
N ASN A 161 -24.44 -3.76 -24.70
CA ASN A 161 -24.82 -5.09 -24.22
C ASN A 161 -23.79 -5.61 -23.20
N PRO A 162 -23.83 -5.18 -21.94
CA PRO A 162 -22.77 -5.43 -20.96
C PRO A 162 -22.58 -6.90 -20.57
N LYS A 163 -23.52 -7.78 -20.95
CA LYS A 163 -23.47 -9.22 -20.68
C LYS A 163 -22.84 -10.04 -21.81
N SER A 164 -22.53 -9.42 -22.94
CA SER A 164 -21.83 -10.13 -24.00
C SER A 164 -20.36 -10.31 -23.71
N ALA A 165 -19.76 -11.44 -24.10
CA ALA A 165 -18.33 -11.67 -23.93
C ALA A 165 -17.47 -10.59 -24.61
N GLU A 166 -17.94 -10.09 -25.76
CA GLU A 166 -17.29 -9.02 -26.51
C GLU A 166 -17.30 -7.69 -25.73
N ALA A 167 -18.43 -7.33 -25.11
CA ALA A 167 -18.52 -6.13 -24.28
C ALA A 167 -17.66 -6.24 -23.04
N MET A 168 -17.62 -7.41 -22.40
CA MET A 168 -16.77 -7.63 -21.22
C MET A 168 -15.28 -7.52 -21.58
N ALA A 169 -14.84 -8.11 -22.68
CA ALA A 169 -13.48 -7.98 -23.18
C ALA A 169 -13.10 -6.52 -23.51
N LEU A 170 -14.02 -5.79 -24.14
CA LEU A 170 -13.81 -4.38 -24.47
C LEU A 170 -13.78 -3.50 -23.20
N ARG A 171 -14.65 -3.75 -22.22
CA ARG A 171 -14.62 -3.04 -20.92
C ARG A 171 -13.31 -3.26 -20.18
N ALA A 172 -12.78 -4.48 -20.21
CA ALA A 172 -11.46 -4.76 -19.63
C ALA A 172 -10.35 -3.93 -20.29
N GLN A 173 -10.41 -3.69 -21.60
CA GLN A 173 -9.48 -2.79 -22.32
C GLN A 173 -9.73 -1.30 -22.00
N CYS A 174 -10.98 -0.91 -21.76
CA CYS A 174 -11.32 0.47 -21.41
C CYS A 174 -10.90 0.83 -19.98
N GLY A 175 -10.78 -0.15 -19.09
CA GLY A 175 -10.40 0.08 -17.70
C GLY A 175 -8.89 0.10 -17.49
N VAL A 176 -8.41 1.09 -16.72
CA VAL A 176 -7.02 1.09 -16.24
C VAL A 176 -6.89 0.04 -15.13
N PHE A 177 -5.95 -0.87 -15.27
CA PHE A 177 -5.63 -1.87 -14.26
C PHE A 177 -5.02 -1.20 -13.01
N ILE A 178 -5.50 -1.58 -11.82
CA ILE A 178 -5.09 -1.00 -10.54
C ILE A 178 -4.52 -2.04 -9.57
N ALA A 179 -5.20 -3.18 -9.41
CA ALA A 179 -4.81 -4.23 -8.49
C ALA A 179 -5.37 -5.59 -8.93
N GLU A 180 -4.74 -6.66 -8.48
CA GLU A 180 -5.14 -8.04 -8.72
C GLU A 180 -5.82 -8.66 -7.50
N GLY A 181 -6.82 -9.49 -7.78
CA GLY A 181 -7.42 -10.46 -6.87
C GLY A 181 -7.94 -9.92 -5.55
N VAL A 182 -8.53 -10.81 -4.78
CA VAL A 182 -8.97 -10.53 -3.42
C VAL A 182 -8.36 -11.56 -2.48
N ASN A 183 -7.64 -11.09 -1.46
CA ASN A 183 -7.15 -11.95 -0.39
C ASN A 183 -8.31 -12.36 0.51
N THR A 184 -8.67 -13.64 0.47
CA THR A 184 -9.80 -14.22 1.22
C THR A 184 -9.36 -14.96 2.49
N MET A 185 -8.13 -14.78 2.95
CA MET A 185 -7.63 -15.48 4.15
C MET A 185 -8.57 -15.37 5.36
N GLN A 186 -9.31 -14.27 5.48
CA GLN A 186 -10.33 -14.14 6.54
C GLN A 186 -11.53 -15.06 6.36
N LYS A 187 -11.86 -15.46 5.12
CA LYS A 187 -12.96 -16.39 4.84
C LYS A 187 -12.64 -17.80 5.31
N ASP A 188 -11.37 -18.20 5.14
CA ASP A 188 -10.89 -19.53 5.54
C ASP A 188 -10.76 -19.67 7.07
N PHE A 189 -10.59 -18.54 7.76
CA PHE A 189 -10.64 -18.45 9.21
C PHE A 189 -12.04 -18.02 9.68
N ASN A 190 -13.03 -18.86 9.43
CA ASN A 190 -14.36 -18.66 10.02
C ASN A 190 -14.29 -18.95 11.52
N PHE A 191 -13.82 -17.97 12.27
CA PHE A 191 -14.01 -17.95 13.71
C PHE A 191 -15.51 -17.74 13.92
N GLY A 192 -16.26 -18.82 14.19
CA GLY A 192 -17.65 -18.70 14.59
C GLY A 192 -17.81 -17.67 15.70
N ASP A 193 -19.03 -17.30 16.04
CA ASP A 193 -19.38 -16.25 17.03
C ASP A 193 -18.70 -16.37 18.41
N ALA A 194 -17.92 -17.43 18.64
CA ALA A 194 -17.13 -17.71 19.83
C ALA A 194 -15.62 -17.41 19.68
N ALA A 195 -15.16 -16.83 18.58
CA ALA A 195 -13.77 -16.43 18.46
C ALA A 195 -13.50 -15.21 19.33
N ALA A 196 -13.06 -15.46 20.55
CA ALA A 196 -12.41 -14.45 21.35
C ALA A 196 -11.15 -14.01 20.56
N THR A 197 -11.14 -12.82 20.03
CA THR A 197 -9.92 -12.18 19.54
C THR A 197 -9.05 -11.92 20.76
N ALA A 198 -8.21 -12.89 21.12
CA ALA A 198 -7.10 -12.63 22.03
C ALA A 198 -6.20 -11.65 21.30
N ALA A 199 -5.89 -10.54 21.97
CA ALA A 199 -4.92 -9.59 21.46
C ALA A 199 -3.64 -10.37 21.15
N ASN A 200 -3.36 -10.56 19.88
CA ASN A 200 -2.16 -11.28 19.45
C ASN A 200 -0.98 -10.32 19.63
N ASN A 201 -0.21 -10.51 20.70
CA ASN A 201 1.04 -9.81 20.93
C ASN A 201 2.17 -10.30 20.02
N TYR A 202 1.85 -10.97 18.90
CA TYR A 202 2.84 -11.40 17.94
C TYR A 202 3.57 -10.17 17.35
N LYS A 203 4.85 -10.09 17.67
CA LYS A 203 5.77 -9.15 17.06
C LYS A 203 6.67 -9.94 16.12
N ARG A 204 6.65 -9.62 14.84
CA ARG A 204 7.53 -10.23 13.83
C ARG A 204 9.00 -10.09 14.18
N THR A 205 9.34 -9.03 14.89
CA THR A 205 10.67 -8.77 15.42
C THR A 205 10.54 -8.37 16.88
N THR A 206 11.16 -9.11 17.77
CA THR A 206 11.29 -8.75 19.18
C THR A 206 12.75 -8.38 19.43
N ASN A 207 12.96 -7.21 20.02
CA ASN A 207 14.30 -6.87 20.52
C ASN A 207 14.47 -7.55 21.86
N GLN A 208 15.35 -8.54 21.91
CA GLN A 208 15.84 -9.11 23.16
C GLN A 208 17.10 -8.32 23.55
N VAL A 209 17.13 -7.82 24.77
CA VAL A 209 18.27 -7.09 25.32
C VAL A 209 18.78 -7.87 26.50
N ASP A 210 19.92 -8.53 26.34
CA ASP A 210 20.65 -9.17 27.43
C ASP A 210 21.73 -8.22 27.93
N LYS A 211 21.93 -8.20 29.26
CA LYS A 211 22.87 -7.29 29.93
C LYS A 211 23.80 -8.09 30.78
N ALA A 212 25.07 -7.73 30.74
CA ALA A 212 26.08 -8.24 31.68
C ALA A 212 26.95 -7.08 32.16
N GLU A 213 27.40 -7.14 33.41
CA GLU A 213 28.26 -6.11 34.01
C GLU A 213 29.62 -6.66 34.30
N ILE A 214 30.65 -5.93 33.88
CA ILE A 214 32.06 -6.24 34.18
C ILE A 214 32.55 -5.24 35.23
N LEU A 215 32.87 -5.76 36.44
CA LEU A 215 33.35 -4.94 37.55
C LEU A 215 34.84 -4.70 37.46
N TYR A 216 35.25 -3.45 37.64
CA TYR A 216 36.62 -3.01 37.66
C TYR A 216 37.06 -2.61 39.08
N LYS A 217 38.36 -2.80 39.39
CA LYS A 217 38.93 -2.21 40.58
C LYS A 217 38.92 -0.68 40.53
N ILE A 218 38.90 -0.05 41.67
CA ILE A 218 38.98 1.42 41.80
C ILE A 218 40.17 1.95 41.00
N ASN A 219 39.98 3.02 40.24
CA ASN A 219 40.98 3.67 39.40
C ASN A 219 41.70 2.75 38.39
N SER A 220 41.08 1.65 38.01
CA SER A 220 41.62 0.69 37.05
C SER A 220 40.64 0.43 35.89
N SER A 221 41.20 0.25 34.70
CA SER A 221 40.51 -0.26 33.50
C SER A 221 40.96 -1.67 33.12
N VAL A 222 41.74 -2.34 33.99
CA VAL A 222 42.20 -3.71 33.75
C VAL A 222 41.11 -4.70 34.12
N VAL A 223 40.72 -5.54 33.16
CA VAL A 223 39.71 -6.60 33.35
C VAL A 223 40.33 -7.71 34.23
N ASN A 224 39.64 -8.05 35.30
CA ASN A 224 40.03 -9.18 36.15
C ASN A 224 39.56 -10.49 35.49
N GLN A 225 40.48 -11.25 34.90
CA GLN A 225 40.18 -12.49 34.17
C GLN A 225 39.53 -13.57 35.03
N LYS A 226 39.81 -13.64 36.33
CA LYS A 226 39.16 -14.57 37.25
C LYS A 226 37.69 -14.16 37.48
N ALA A 227 37.49 -12.90 37.83
CA ALA A 227 36.14 -12.37 38.03
C ALA A 227 35.28 -12.42 36.74
N LEU A 228 35.90 -12.29 35.56
CA LEU A 228 35.23 -12.43 34.28
C LEU A 228 34.71 -13.86 34.07
N LYS A 229 35.48 -14.88 34.39
CA LYS A 229 35.09 -16.29 34.28
C LYS A 229 34.04 -16.72 35.31
N GLU A 230 34.02 -16.08 36.47
CA GLU A 230 33.06 -16.32 37.54
C GLU A 230 31.79 -15.45 37.43
N ASN A 231 31.67 -14.67 36.37
CA ASN A 231 30.52 -13.78 36.15
C ASN A 231 29.32 -14.53 35.56
N GLU A 232 28.31 -14.77 36.40
CA GLU A 232 27.11 -15.49 36.03
C GLU A 232 26.33 -14.77 34.92
N GLN A 233 26.22 -13.44 34.96
CA GLN A 233 25.50 -12.66 33.93
C GLN A 233 26.17 -12.78 32.57
N LEU A 234 27.51 -12.78 32.55
CA LEU A 234 28.26 -12.97 31.31
C LEU A 234 28.11 -14.39 30.79
N SER A 235 28.10 -15.41 31.65
CA SER A 235 27.85 -16.80 31.26
C SER A 235 26.43 -17.01 30.71
N GLU A 236 25.43 -16.34 31.24
CA GLU A 236 24.07 -16.37 30.68
C GLU A 236 23.99 -15.65 29.34
N PHE A 237 24.67 -14.51 29.22
CA PHE A 237 24.79 -13.80 27.94
C PHE A 237 25.44 -14.69 26.87
N GLU A 238 26.54 -15.39 27.21
CA GLU A 238 27.19 -16.35 26.28
C GLU A 238 26.24 -17.46 25.84
N LYS A 239 25.53 -18.10 26.78
CA LYS A 239 24.55 -19.14 26.48
C LYS A 239 23.46 -18.63 25.54
N THR A 240 22.93 -17.44 25.79
CA THR A 240 21.92 -16.82 24.97
C THR A 240 22.44 -16.50 23.56
N ALA A 241 23.67 -15.99 23.45
CA ALA A 241 24.31 -15.70 22.17
C ALA A 241 24.49 -16.99 21.34
N VAL A 242 24.98 -18.08 21.96
CA VAL A 242 25.12 -19.37 21.29
C VAL A 242 23.77 -19.93 20.83
N ALA A 243 22.77 -19.94 21.72
CA ALA A 243 21.43 -20.42 21.38
C ALA A 243 20.77 -19.62 20.25
N ASN A 244 20.99 -18.31 20.22
CA ASN A 244 20.49 -17.45 19.14
C ASN A 244 21.18 -17.74 17.81
N LYS A 245 22.47 -18.07 17.82
CA LYS A 245 23.23 -18.48 16.63
C LYS A 245 22.74 -19.81 16.09
N GLU A 246 22.55 -20.81 16.95
CA GLU A 246 22.07 -22.14 16.56
C GLU A 246 20.64 -22.12 15.99
N ASN A 247 19.83 -21.13 16.36
CA ASN A 247 18.47 -20.94 15.87
C ASN A 247 18.36 -19.90 14.74
N ASP A 248 19.44 -19.65 13.99
CA ASP A 248 19.54 -18.61 12.94
C ASP A 248 19.14 -17.20 13.42
N ARG A 249 19.22 -16.95 14.70
CA ARG A 249 18.99 -15.62 15.26
C ARG A 249 20.29 -14.83 15.20
N ILE A 250 20.23 -13.67 14.58
CA ILE A 250 21.38 -12.81 14.41
C ILE A 250 21.43 -11.81 15.56
N ALA A 251 22.49 -11.84 16.37
CA ALA A 251 22.82 -10.73 17.26
C ALA A 251 23.22 -9.52 16.40
N GLN A 252 22.40 -8.48 16.41
CA GLN A 252 22.57 -7.36 15.47
C GLN A 252 23.56 -6.30 15.99
N SER A 253 23.75 -6.17 17.30
CA SER A 253 24.67 -5.18 17.86
C SER A 253 25.07 -5.49 19.30
N LEU A 254 26.32 -5.20 19.60
CA LEU A 254 26.89 -5.23 20.93
C LEU A 254 27.24 -3.80 21.37
N TYR A 255 26.63 -3.36 22.47
CA TYR A 255 26.92 -2.06 23.06
C TYR A 255 27.68 -2.26 24.36
N VAL A 256 28.88 -1.65 24.47
CA VAL A 256 29.69 -1.70 25.66
C VAL A 256 29.87 -0.29 26.20
N ASN A 257 29.30 -0.02 27.36
CA ASN A 257 29.39 1.27 28.05
C ASN A 257 30.31 1.17 29.24
N GLY A 258 31.29 2.05 29.31
CA GLY A 258 32.18 2.15 30.48
C GLY A 258 31.72 3.25 31.44
N TYR A 259 31.76 2.96 32.71
CA TYR A 259 31.40 3.91 33.77
C TYR A 259 32.57 4.10 34.74
N ALA A 260 32.71 5.32 35.26
CA ALA A 260 33.58 5.65 36.37
C ALA A 260 32.76 6.30 37.48
N SER A 261 33.27 6.25 38.75
CA SER A 261 32.62 6.96 39.85
C SER A 261 32.58 8.45 39.56
N PRO A 262 31.53 9.17 39.96
CA PRO A 262 31.47 10.62 39.85
C PRO A 262 32.47 11.34 40.79
N ASP A 263 33.07 10.59 41.71
CA ASP A 263 34.05 11.14 42.65
C ASP A 263 35.38 11.41 41.95
N GLY A 264 35.92 12.61 42.08
CA GLY A 264 37.20 13.00 41.54
C GLY A 264 37.15 13.86 40.29
N PRO A 265 38.28 14.16 39.64
CA PRO A 265 38.35 15.04 38.50
C PRO A 265 37.62 14.44 37.28
N GLU A 266 36.72 15.19 36.69
CA GLU A 266 35.88 14.80 35.54
C GLU A 266 36.75 14.26 34.38
N LYS A 267 37.78 14.97 33.97
CA LYS A 267 38.71 14.53 32.89
C LYS A 267 39.39 13.19 33.14
N PHE A 268 39.63 12.85 34.42
CA PHE A 268 40.18 11.56 34.78
C PHE A 268 39.12 10.47 34.65
N ASN A 269 37.94 10.74 35.15
CA ASN A 269 36.82 9.81 35.11
C ASN A 269 36.35 9.54 33.66
N ASP A 270 36.33 10.52 32.76
CA ASP A 270 36.07 10.35 31.36
C ASP A 270 37.07 9.41 30.66
N LYS A 271 38.37 9.62 30.94
CA LYS A 271 39.43 8.73 30.42
C LYS A 271 39.28 7.31 30.96
N LEU A 272 38.96 7.19 32.25
CA LEU A 272 38.78 5.89 32.90
C LEU A 272 37.55 5.16 32.35
N ALA A 273 36.44 5.85 32.16
CA ALA A 273 35.23 5.30 31.56
C ALA A 273 35.49 4.82 30.12
N SER A 274 36.16 5.64 29.32
CA SER A 274 36.53 5.28 27.93
C SER A 274 37.47 4.07 27.89
N ALA A 275 38.47 4.02 28.78
CA ALA A 275 39.38 2.88 28.86
C ALA A 275 38.69 1.59 29.35
N ARG A 276 37.71 1.68 30.25
CA ARG A 276 36.87 0.55 30.68
C ARG A 276 35.98 0.03 29.57
N SER A 277 35.35 0.93 28.80
CA SER A 277 34.57 0.56 27.62
C SER A 277 35.44 -0.22 26.63
N GLU A 278 36.61 0.26 26.31
CA GLU A 278 37.55 -0.37 25.37
C GLU A 278 38.05 -1.74 25.84
N THR A 279 38.47 -1.86 27.11
CA THR A 279 38.95 -3.13 27.68
C THR A 279 37.82 -4.14 27.88
N GLY A 280 36.61 -3.68 28.25
CA GLY A 280 35.43 -4.50 28.35
C GLY A 280 35.00 -5.02 26.96
N ARG A 281 34.99 -4.16 25.95
CA ARG A 281 34.70 -4.55 24.56
C ARG A 281 35.65 -5.66 24.09
N LYS A 282 36.98 -5.49 24.26
CA LYS A 282 37.95 -6.51 23.86
C LYS A 282 37.77 -7.83 24.61
N ALA A 283 37.40 -7.77 25.90
CA ALA A 283 37.15 -8.97 26.68
C ALA A 283 35.93 -9.76 26.16
N VAL A 284 34.83 -9.06 25.87
CA VAL A 284 33.61 -9.69 25.32
C VAL A 284 33.82 -10.18 23.88
N GLU A 285 34.49 -9.41 23.02
CA GLU A 285 34.85 -9.84 21.67
C GLU A 285 35.66 -11.12 21.65
N LYS A 286 36.62 -11.24 22.59
CA LYS A 286 37.41 -12.46 22.72
C LYS A 286 36.57 -13.67 23.10
N ILE A 287 35.65 -13.50 24.03
CA ILE A 287 34.72 -14.57 24.43
C ILE A 287 33.83 -14.97 23.24
N LEU A 288 33.21 -14.02 22.56
CA LEU A 288 32.36 -14.28 21.43
C LEU A 288 33.10 -14.94 20.27
N ALA A 289 34.38 -14.59 20.06
CA ALA A 289 35.22 -15.21 19.03
C ALA A 289 35.43 -16.71 19.25
N GLU A 290 35.43 -17.18 20.51
CA GLU A 290 35.55 -18.63 20.84
C GLU A 290 34.34 -19.43 20.33
N TYR A 291 33.18 -18.76 20.14
CA TYR A 291 31.95 -19.33 19.57
C TYR A 291 31.76 -18.99 18.09
N GLY A 292 32.75 -18.37 17.45
CA GLY A 292 32.73 -18.07 16.01
C GLY A 292 31.81 -16.88 15.62
N PHE A 293 31.65 -15.90 16.54
CA PHE A 293 31.02 -14.63 16.23
C PHE A 293 32.00 -13.62 15.64
#